data_315564cfe5afd958371d60179d901dcd
#
_entry.id   315564cfe5afd958371d60179d901dcd
#
_cell.length_a   1.000
_cell.length_b   1.000
_cell.length_c   1.000
_cell.angle_alpha   90.00
_cell.angle_beta   90.00
_cell.angle_gamma   90.00
#
_symmetry.space_group_name_H-M   'P 1'
#
loop_
_entity.id
_entity.type
_entity.pdbx_description
1 polymer ?
#
loop_
_entity_poly.entity_id
_entity_poly.type
_entity_poly.pdbx_seq_one_letter_code
_entity_poly.pdbx_strand_id
1 'polypeptide(L)'
;HIKIGLQICEDLWDQEYDCKVSMIQKELGADFIINISASPYHEDRLLKRNDIISKKVQETSIPFFYCNAIGGQDELIFDGQSMAFSEEGTLIGYGTAFEEEIIMVDLKSKNKVDIKIQPREEKMYNALCLGLKDYFFKTGHKEAVLGLSGGIDSALVASIANDALGSDNVHCVSLPSKYSSDHSLSDAKELAMNLGLDYRIISIQKAVDELESLLHPHFLGMKRNVAEENIQSRIRGNILMALSNKFAWMVLSTGNKTEMALGYCTLYGDMSGGLSVISDLSKSDVYALSNWINTIHPGRIPAGSINKAPSAELAPDQVDPFDYKVISPLVDAIVEQGKTVRELVESGIEKTIVNSTYNRIRLNEYKRRQAAPGLRVSAKAFGMGRRFPIVNHFKS
;
A
#
# COMPACT_ATOMS: atom_id res chain seq x y z
N HIS A 1 37.14 -4.58 -30.19
CA HIS A 1 35.66 -4.55 -30.17
C HIS A 1 35.22 -5.13 -28.86
N ILE A 2 34.27 -4.46 -28.17
CA ILE A 2 33.63 -4.93 -26.94
C ILE A 2 32.30 -5.56 -27.35
N LYS A 3 31.99 -6.77 -26.87
CA LYS A 3 30.71 -7.46 -27.05
C LYS A 3 29.87 -7.32 -25.77
N ILE A 4 28.64 -6.87 -25.91
CA ILE A 4 27.71 -6.66 -24.80
C ILE A 4 26.60 -7.71 -24.87
N GLY A 5 26.41 -8.47 -23.79
CA GLY A 5 25.20 -9.26 -23.57
C GLY A 5 24.09 -8.36 -23.08
N LEU A 6 23.06 -8.13 -23.92
CA LEU A 6 21.91 -7.34 -23.51
C LEU A 6 20.77 -8.25 -23.05
N GLN A 7 20.21 -7.95 -21.88
CA GLN A 7 19.08 -8.66 -21.30
C GLN A 7 17.95 -7.67 -20.97
N ILE A 8 16.72 -8.14 -21.00
CA ILE A 8 15.54 -7.37 -20.62
C ILE A 8 14.80 -8.10 -19.50
N CYS A 9 14.75 -7.48 -18.34
CA CYS A 9 13.94 -7.84 -17.17
C CYS A 9 13.95 -9.36 -16.86
N GLU A 10 12.97 -10.11 -17.39
CA GLU A 10 12.73 -11.53 -17.13
C GLU A 10 13.90 -12.44 -17.56
N ASP A 11 14.75 -12.02 -18.49
CA ASP A 11 15.93 -12.77 -18.91
C ASP A 11 16.90 -13.07 -17.73
N LEU A 12 16.85 -12.27 -16.67
CA LEU A 12 17.57 -12.50 -15.43
C LEU A 12 16.99 -13.66 -14.59
N TRP A 13 15.67 -13.87 -14.66
CA TRP A 13 14.92 -14.78 -13.79
C TRP A 13 14.73 -16.17 -14.38
N ASP A 14 15.74 -16.66 -15.10
CA ASP A 14 15.71 -17.88 -15.92
C ASP A 14 15.92 -19.19 -15.15
N GLN A 15 15.85 -19.20 -13.78
CA GLN A 15 16.16 -20.42 -12.99
C GLN A 15 15.30 -21.61 -13.38
N GLU A 16 14.03 -21.38 -13.66
CA GLU A 16 13.05 -22.43 -14.01
C GLU A 16 12.88 -22.64 -15.53
N TYR A 17 13.60 -21.85 -16.35
CA TYR A 17 13.55 -21.99 -17.80
C TYR A 17 14.69 -22.86 -18.34
N ASP A 18 14.44 -23.60 -19.40
CA ASP A 18 15.48 -24.38 -20.12
C ASP A 18 16.53 -23.45 -20.75
N CYS A 19 16.11 -22.29 -21.22
CA CYS A 19 16.98 -21.27 -21.80
C CYS A 19 17.73 -20.50 -20.70
N LYS A 20 19.05 -20.64 -20.65
CA LYS A 20 19.94 -19.94 -19.71
C LYS A 20 20.61 -18.75 -20.43
N VAL A 21 19.93 -17.61 -20.44
CA VAL A 21 20.31 -16.45 -21.27
C VAL A 21 21.74 -15.98 -21.00
N SER A 22 22.14 -15.84 -19.74
CA SER A 22 23.51 -15.41 -19.38
C SER A 22 24.58 -16.41 -19.88
N MET A 23 24.31 -17.72 -19.84
CA MET A 23 25.23 -18.73 -20.34
C MET A 23 25.41 -18.69 -21.85
N ILE A 24 24.31 -18.52 -22.59
CA ILE A 24 24.32 -18.35 -24.05
C ILE A 24 25.15 -17.12 -24.43
N GLN A 25 24.98 -16.00 -23.73
CA GLN A 25 25.72 -14.76 -23.98
C GLN A 25 27.23 -14.95 -23.70
N LYS A 26 27.60 -15.72 -22.66
CA LYS A 26 28.98 -16.13 -22.41
C LYS A 26 29.56 -16.94 -23.58
N GLU A 27 28.83 -17.94 -24.06
CA GLU A 27 29.27 -18.79 -25.18
C GLU A 27 29.45 -17.97 -26.47
N LEU A 28 28.64 -16.92 -26.66
CA LEU A 28 28.78 -15.98 -27.77
C LEU A 28 29.90 -14.96 -27.57
N GLY A 29 30.62 -15.03 -26.45
CA GLY A 29 31.78 -14.21 -26.12
C GLY A 29 31.44 -12.80 -25.67
N ALA A 30 30.38 -12.61 -24.89
CA ALA A 30 30.10 -11.32 -24.26
C ALA A 30 31.19 -10.96 -23.25
N ASP A 31 31.68 -9.71 -23.30
CA ASP A 31 32.67 -9.16 -22.36
C ASP A 31 32.01 -8.70 -21.04
N PHE A 32 30.76 -8.29 -21.09
CA PHE A 32 29.90 -7.99 -19.92
C PHE A 32 28.44 -8.09 -20.29
N ILE A 33 27.58 -8.19 -19.26
CA ILE A 33 26.12 -8.28 -19.41
C ILE A 33 25.48 -7.01 -18.85
N ILE A 34 24.50 -6.47 -19.57
CA ILE A 34 23.62 -5.39 -19.10
C ILE A 34 22.20 -5.93 -19.07
N ASN A 35 21.56 -5.86 -17.91
CA ASN A 35 20.13 -6.16 -17.77
C ASN A 35 19.35 -4.87 -17.50
N ILE A 36 18.40 -4.54 -18.36
CA ILE A 36 17.48 -3.41 -18.22
C ILE A 36 16.17 -3.94 -17.66
N SER A 37 15.82 -3.51 -16.46
CA SER A 37 14.69 -4.05 -15.69
C SER A 37 13.67 -3.00 -15.29
N ALA A 38 12.41 -3.43 -15.21
CA ALA A 38 11.33 -2.80 -14.46
C ALA A 38 10.83 -3.82 -13.42
N SER A 39 11.70 -4.16 -12.47
CA SER A 39 11.42 -5.12 -11.40
C SER A 39 10.74 -4.41 -10.24
N PRO A 40 9.43 -4.73 -9.94
CA PRO A 40 8.67 -4.00 -8.93
C PRO A 40 9.23 -4.20 -7.52
N TYR A 41 9.07 -3.16 -6.71
CA TYR A 41 9.35 -3.19 -5.28
C TYR A 41 8.42 -4.17 -4.54
N HIS A 42 8.97 -4.89 -3.62
CA HIS A 42 8.37 -5.47 -2.42
C HIS A 42 9.47 -5.75 -1.40
N GLU A 43 9.10 -6.00 -0.16
CA GLU A 43 10.01 -6.02 0.99
C GLU A 43 11.32 -6.81 0.77
N ASP A 44 11.25 -8.03 0.24
CA ASP A 44 12.40 -8.94 0.07
C ASP A 44 13.07 -8.84 -1.31
N ARG A 45 12.63 -7.93 -2.18
CA ARG A 45 13.03 -7.96 -3.58
C ARG A 45 14.50 -7.65 -3.80
N LEU A 46 15.06 -6.74 -3.01
CA LEU A 46 16.47 -6.35 -3.09
C LEU A 46 17.43 -7.54 -2.91
N LEU A 47 17.24 -8.29 -1.82
CA LEU A 47 18.10 -9.45 -1.51
C LEU A 47 17.99 -10.53 -2.57
N LYS A 48 16.78 -10.78 -3.09
CA LYS A 48 16.57 -11.74 -4.19
C LYS A 48 17.28 -11.31 -5.48
N ARG A 49 17.23 -10.00 -5.83
CA ARG A 49 17.98 -9.47 -6.99
C ARG A 49 19.48 -9.69 -6.81
N ASN A 50 20.02 -9.29 -5.67
CA ASN A 50 21.45 -9.48 -5.35
C ASN A 50 21.88 -10.94 -5.48
N ASP A 51 21.13 -11.88 -4.90
CA ASP A 51 21.46 -13.30 -4.91
C ASP A 51 21.42 -13.89 -6.33
N ILE A 52 20.41 -13.51 -7.13
CA ILE A 52 20.29 -14.00 -8.51
C ILE A 52 21.43 -13.47 -9.37
N ILE A 53 21.73 -12.17 -9.30
CA ILE A 53 22.80 -11.57 -10.10
C ILE A 53 24.15 -12.17 -9.69
N SER A 54 24.42 -12.29 -8.39
CA SER A 54 25.64 -12.90 -7.89
C SER A 54 25.83 -14.34 -8.42
N LYS A 55 24.77 -15.16 -8.44
CA LYS A 55 24.80 -16.50 -9.05
C LYS A 55 25.10 -16.46 -10.53
N LYS A 56 24.49 -15.55 -11.30
CA LYS A 56 24.79 -15.40 -12.74
C LYS A 56 26.25 -15.06 -12.99
N VAL A 57 26.81 -14.15 -12.21
CA VAL A 57 28.25 -13.84 -12.32
C VAL A 57 29.13 -15.05 -11.97
N GLN A 58 28.78 -15.79 -10.90
CA GLN A 58 29.52 -17.02 -10.54
C GLN A 58 29.50 -18.08 -11.66
N GLU A 59 28.35 -18.25 -12.35
CA GLU A 59 28.18 -19.20 -13.45
C GLU A 59 28.93 -18.76 -14.70
N THR A 60 28.96 -17.45 -14.97
CA THR A 60 29.48 -16.90 -16.23
C THR A 60 30.92 -16.36 -16.13
N SER A 61 31.36 -15.90 -14.96
CA SER A 61 32.57 -15.11 -14.74
C SER A 61 32.63 -13.87 -15.67
N ILE A 62 31.48 -13.22 -15.88
CA ILE A 62 31.33 -12.01 -16.69
C ILE A 62 30.80 -10.90 -15.81
N PRO A 63 31.33 -9.66 -15.85
CA PRO A 63 30.78 -8.52 -15.14
C PRO A 63 29.30 -8.30 -15.51
N PHE A 64 28.49 -7.94 -14.52
CA PHE A 64 27.05 -7.81 -14.69
C PHE A 64 26.55 -6.43 -14.21
N PHE A 65 25.84 -5.73 -15.07
CA PHE A 65 25.20 -4.46 -14.77
C PHE A 65 23.69 -4.61 -14.79
N TYR A 66 23.08 -4.38 -13.66
CA TYR A 66 21.63 -4.39 -13.48
C TYR A 66 21.13 -2.96 -13.33
N CYS A 67 20.35 -2.49 -14.29
CA CYS A 67 19.71 -1.17 -14.27
C CYS A 67 18.21 -1.34 -14.05
N ASN A 68 17.68 -0.89 -12.91
CA ASN A 68 16.27 -1.00 -12.60
C ASN A 68 15.55 0.36 -12.68
N ALA A 69 14.30 0.32 -13.13
CA ALA A 69 13.43 1.49 -13.16
C ALA A 69 13.19 2.08 -11.76
N ILE A 70 12.88 3.37 -11.73
CA ILE A 70 12.41 4.10 -10.55
C ILE A 70 11.07 4.74 -10.87
N GLY A 71 10.17 4.79 -9.91
CA GLY A 71 8.89 5.48 -9.99
C GLY A 71 7.68 4.59 -9.80
N GLY A 72 6.49 5.18 -9.94
CA GLY A 72 5.19 4.51 -9.89
C GLY A 72 4.62 4.26 -11.29
N GLN A 73 3.93 3.13 -11.47
CA GLN A 73 3.19 2.79 -12.68
C GLN A 73 1.93 2.01 -12.27
N ASP A 74 0.77 2.65 -12.35
CA ASP A 74 -0.49 2.15 -11.79
C ASP A 74 -0.32 1.79 -10.29
N GLU A 75 -0.53 0.53 -9.91
CA GLU A 75 -0.29 0.04 -8.55
C GLU A 75 1.17 -0.31 -8.24
N LEU A 76 2.03 -0.42 -9.24
CA LEU A 76 3.40 -0.86 -9.08
C LEU A 76 4.35 0.29 -8.75
N ILE A 77 5.32 0.00 -7.90
CA ILE A 77 6.37 0.92 -7.51
C ILE A 77 7.72 0.27 -7.85
N PHE A 78 8.62 1.03 -8.44
CA PHE A 78 9.97 0.61 -8.80
C PHE A 78 10.98 1.38 -7.95
N ASP A 79 11.81 0.64 -7.27
CA ASP A 79 12.71 1.16 -6.23
C ASP A 79 14.14 1.46 -6.71
N GLY A 80 14.41 1.27 -8.01
CA GLY A 80 15.77 1.42 -8.53
C GLY A 80 16.70 0.38 -7.95
N GLN A 81 17.63 0.84 -7.11
CA GLN A 81 18.65 -0.03 -6.50
C GLN A 81 19.42 -0.82 -7.56
N SER A 82 19.87 -0.12 -8.60
CA SER A 82 20.70 -0.67 -9.66
C SER A 82 22.02 -1.20 -9.09
N MET A 83 22.60 -2.22 -9.71
CA MET A 83 23.77 -2.93 -9.20
C MET A 83 24.81 -3.17 -10.28
N ALA A 84 26.07 -3.15 -9.92
CA ALA A 84 27.17 -3.56 -10.77
C ALA A 84 28.05 -4.58 -10.05
N PHE A 85 28.32 -5.69 -10.71
CA PHE A 85 29.18 -6.77 -10.19
C PHE A 85 30.40 -6.93 -11.08
N SER A 86 31.59 -7.13 -10.46
CA SER A 86 32.80 -7.55 -11.16
C SER A 86 32.72 -9.00 -11.64
N GLU A 87 33.67 -9.44 -12.46
CA GLU A 87 33.76 -10.82 -12.92
C GLU A 87 33.96 -11.84 -11.79
N GLU A 88 34.49 -11.41 -10.64
CA GLU A 88 34.63 -12.25 -9.44
C GLU A 88 33.36 -12.28 -8.58
N GLY A 89 32.28 -11.62 -8.98
CA GLY A 89 31.02 -11.54 -8.23
C GLY A 89 31.05 -10.55 -7.06
N THR A 90 32.01 -9.63 -7.05
CA THR A 90 32.03 -8.54 -6.07
C THR A 90 31.10 -7.43 -6.49
N LEU A 91 30.23 -6.96 -5.59
CA LEU A 91 29.41 -5.78 -5.81
C LEU A 91 30.33 -4.53 -5.82
N ILE A 92 30.44 -3.87 -6.96
CA ILE A 92 31.33 -2.72 -7.20
C ILE A 92 30.57 -1.41 -7.46
N GLY A 93 29.24 -1.48 -7.56
CA GLY A 93 28.36 -0.33 -7.68
C GLY A 93 26.96 -0.66 -7.17
N TYR A 94 26.33 0.29 -6.46
CA TYR A 94 24.98 0.13 -5.89
C TYR A 94 24.26 1.47 -5.86
N GLY A 95 23.04 1.50 -6.36
CA GLY A 95 22.20 2.69 -6.45
C GLY A 95 21.31 2.91 -5.23
N THR A 96 21.04 4.17 -4.94
CA THR A 96 20.14 4.59 -3.88
C THR A 96 18.71 4.12 -4.15
N ALA A 97 18.01 3.74 -3.08
CA ALA A 97 16.61 3.33 -3.19
C ALA A 97 15.70 4.54 -3.43
N PHE A 98 14.76 4.41 -4.36
CA PHE A 98 13.71 5.41 -4.68
C PHE A 98 14.21 6.75 -5.23
N GLU A 99 15.47 6.83 -5.67
CA GLU A 99 16.08 8.04 -6.24
C GLU A 99 16.74 7.74 -7.60
N GLU A 100 16.55 8.66 -8.54
CA GLU A 100 17.25 8.58 -9.83
C GLU A 100 18.70 9.06 -9.66
N GLU A 101 19.66 8.25 -10.11
CA GLU A 101 21.07 8.60 -10.04
C GLU A 101 21.91 7.98 -11.18
N ILE A 102 23.08 8.53 -11.40
CA ILE A 102 24.09 7.98 -12.31
C ILE A 102 25.21 7.40 -11.47
N ILE A 103 25.40 6.07 -11.58
CA ILE A 103 26.43 5.34 -10.86
C ILE A 103 27.64 5.17 -11.79
N MET A 104 28.78 5.75 -11.41
CA MET A 104 30.05 5.55 -12.11
C MET A 104 30.77 4.34 -11.54
N VAL A 105 31.09 3.36 -12.39
CA VAL A 105 31.72 2.12 -11.99
C VAL A 105 33.01 1.91 -12.76
N ASP A 106 34.11 1.64 -12.05
CA ASP A 106 35.37 1.18 -12.63
C ASP A 106 35.43 -0.35 -12.55
N LEU A 107 35.40 -1.03 -13.70
CA LEU A 107 35.48 -2.49 -13.80
C LEU A 107 36.80 -3.08 -13.25
N LYS A 108 37.85 -2.28 -13.15
CA LYS A 108 39.12 -2.68 -12.55
C LYS A 108 39.15 -2.47 -11.04
N SER A 109 38.15 -1.84 -10.49
CA SER A 109 38.06 -1.59 -9.05
C SER A 109 37.85 -2.91 -8.31
N LYS A 110 38.65 -3.12 -7.27
CA LYS A 110 38.48 -4.20 -6.29
C LYS A 110 37.71 -3.73 -5.04
N ASN A 111 37.28 -2.50 -5.03
CA ASN A 111 36.56 -1.94 -3.89
C ASN A 111 35.13 -2.50 -3.86
N LYS A 112 34.87 -3.28 -2.81
CA LYS A 112 33.53 -3.78 -2.53
C LYS A 112 32.63 -2.63 -2.03
N VAL A 113 31.42 -2.58 -2.56
CA VAL A 113 30.34 -1.72 -2.07
C VAL A 113 29.40 -2.58 -1.23
N ASP A 114 28.99 -2.09 -0.09
CA ASP A 114 28.02 -2.78 0.76
C ASP A 114 26.60 -2.26 0.50
N ILE A 115 25.65 -3.20 0.44
CA ILE A 115 24.23 -2.86 0.34
C ILE A 115 23.78 -2.20 1.64
N LYS A 116 23.28 -0.97 1.55
CA LYS A 116 22.65 -0.29 2.69
C LYS A 116 21.23 -0.80 2.85
N ILE A 117 21.02 -1.64 3.86
CA ILE A 117 19.68 -2.13 4.19
C ILE A 117 18.99 -1.06 5.05
N GLN A 118 17.98 -0.41 4.48
CA GLN A 118 17.12 0.51 5.22
C GLN A 118 16.13 -0.27 6.11
N PRO A 119 15.65 0.32 7.23
CA PRO A 119 14.55 -0.22 8.00
C PRO A 119 13.32 -0.53 7.11
N ARG A 120 12.58 -1.55 7.49
CA ARG A 120 11.39 -2.01 6.74
C ARG A 120 10.38 -0.87 6.55
N GLU A 121 10.12 -0.16 7.63
CA GLU A 121 9.17 0.96 7.68
C GLU A 121 9.62 2.11 6.78
N GLU A 122 10.89 2.45 6.78
CA GLU A 122 11.46 3.49 5.91
C GLU A 122 11.27 3.15 4.44
N LYS A 123 11.62 1.93 4.03
CA LYS A 123 11.43 1.48 2.63
C LYS A 123 9.97 1.54 2.22
N MET A 124 9.08 1.05 3.06
CA MET A 124 7.65 1.01 2.78
C MET A 124 7.05 2.41 2.68
N TYR A 125 7.45 3.31 3.60
CA TYR A 125 7.02 4.70 3.58
C TYR A 125 7.47 5.43 2.32
N ASN A 126 8.76 5.32 1.99
CA ASN A 126 9.35 5.93 0.79
C ASN A 126 8.70 5.40 -0.50
N ALA A 127 8.41 4.09 -0.55
CA ALA A 127 7.69 3.48 -1.67
C ALA A 127 6.30 4.11 -1.84
N LEU A 128 5.53 4.26 -0.77
CA LEU A 128 4.20 4.88 -0.81
C LEU A 128 4.25 6.35 -1.21
N CYS A 129 5.21 7.11 -0.70
CA CYS A 129 5.42 8.50 -1.10
C CYS A 129 5.77 8.62 -2.58
N LEU A 130 6.70 7.80 -3.08
CA LEU A 130 7.07 7.78 -4.50
C LEU A 130 5.88 7.38 -5.38
N GLY A 131 5.16 6.31 -5.01
CA GLY A 131 4.01 5.83 -5.76
C GLY A 131 2.89 6.88 -5.85
N LEU A 132 2.58 7.55 -4.74
CA LEU A 132 1.58 8.62 -4.70
C LEU A 132 2.01 9.83 -5.53
N LYS A 133 3.25 10.29 -5.37
CA LYS A 133 3.83 11.42 -6.13
C LYS A 133 3.74 11.17 -7.63
N ASP A 134 4.19 9.99 -8.08
CA ASP A 134 4.21 9.64 -9.49
C ASP A 134 2.81 9.43 -10.05
N TYR A 135 1.88 8.87 -9.28
CA TYR A 135 0.49 8.72 -9.70
C TYR A 135 -0.11 10.10 -10.00
N PHE A 136 0.10 11.08 -9.13
CA PHE A 136 -0.38 12.45 -9.34
C PHE A 136 0.30 13.11 -10.54
N PHE A 137 1.61 13.05 -10.62
CA PHE A 137 2.39 13.65 -11.70
C PHE A 137 2.00 13.08 -13.08
N LYS A 138 1.93 11.75 -13.19
CA LYS A 138 1.68 11.06 -14.47
C LYS A 138 0.21 11.16 -14.92
N THR A 139 -0.73 11.29 -14.00
CA THR A 139 -2.15 11.48 -14.31
C THR A 139 -2.57 12.96 -14.43
N GLY A 140 -1.65 13.89 -14.18
CA GLY A 140 -1.89 15.33 -14.29
C GLY A 140 -2.68 15.95 -13.12
N HIS A 141 -2.88 15.21 -12.03
CA HIS A 141 -3.47 15.75 -10.81
C HIS A 141 -2.43 16.54 -10.01
N LYS A 142 -2.89 17.55 -9.28
CA LYS A 142 -2.01 18.40 -8.48
C LYS A 142 -2.33 18.33 -6.98
N GLU A 143 -3.59 18.27 -6.64
CA GLU A 143 -4.07 18.44 -5.28
C GLU A 143 -4.94 17.24 -4.86
N ALA A 144 -4.79 16.84 -3.60
CA ALA A 144 -5.51 15.74 -2.98
C ALA A 144 -6.54 16.24 -1.96
N VAL A 145 -7.63 15.50 -1.80
CA VAL A 145 -8.54 15.65 -0.67
C VAL A 145 -8.76 14.31 0.01
N LEU A 146 -8.81 14.30 1.34
CA LEU A 146 -9.13 13.11 2.12
C LEU A 146 -10.00 13.42 3.32
N GLY A 147 -10.79 12.41 3.73
CA GLY A 147 -11.52 12.45 4.99
C GLY A 147 -10.57 12.23 6.16
N LEU A 148 -10.49 13.19 7.08
CA LEU A 148 -9.66 13.11 8.27
C LEU A 148 -10.53 12.82 9.49
N SER A 149 -10.54 11.55 9.92
CA SER A 149 -11.42 11.06 10.97
C SER A 149 -10.84 11.17 12.39
N GLY A 150 -9.54 11.49 12.51
CA GLY A 150 -8.79 11.37 13.77
C GLY A 150 -8.31 9.93 14.08
N GLY A 151 -8.66 8.96 13.22
CA GLY A 151 -8.15 7.58 13.30
C GLY A 151 -6.79 7.43 12.62
N ILE A 152 -6.05 6.37 12.99
CA ILE A 152 -4.67 6.12 12.57
C ILE A 152 -4.52 5.97 11.05
N ASP A 153 -5.49 5.36 10.35
CA ASP A 153 -5.42 5.14 8.90
C ASP A 153 -5.44 6.47 8.13
N SER A 154 -6.39 7.34 8.45
CA SER A 154 -6.47 8.67 7.85
C SER A 154 -5.25 9.55 8.21
N ALA A 155 -4.71 9.38 9.42
CA ALA A 155 -3.52 10.09 9.86
C ALA A 155 -2.27 9.66 9.08
N LEU A 156 -2.12 8.36 8.82
CA LEU A 156 -1.04 7.83 8.00
C LEU A 156 -1.15 8.32 6.56
N VAL A 157 -2.35 8.25 5.95
CA VAL A 157 -2.56 8.73 4.57
C VAL A 157 -2.29 10.22 4.45
N ALA A 158 -2.71 11.04 5.42
CA ALA A 158 -2.42 12.47 5.44
C ALA A 158 -0.90 12.75 5.53
N SER A 159 -0.18 11.97 6.35
CA SER A 159 1.28 12.09 6.48
C SER A 159 2.02 11.72 5.18
N ILE A 160 1.62 10.61 4.53
CA ILE A 160 2.17 10.20 3.23
C ILE A 160 1.86 11.24 2.15
N ALA A 161 0.63 11.73 2.11
CA ALA A 161 0.21 12.73 1.13
C ALA A 161 0.98 14.05 1.30
N ASN A 162 1.17 14.49 2.54
CA ASN A 162 1.97 15.67 2.86
C ASN A 162 3.41 15.56 2.33
N ASP A 163 4.08 14.44 2.60
CA ASP A 163 5.48 14.25 2.21
C ASP A 163 5.64 14.00 0.69
N ALA A 164 4.61 13.41 0.04
CA ALA A 164 4.63 13.16 -1.39
C ALA A 164 4.28 14.40 -2.24
N LEU A 165 3.32 15.21 -1.81
CA LEU A 165 2.73 16.29 -2.60
C LEU A 165 3.04 17.70 -2.07
N GLY A 166 3.46 17.82 -0.82
CA GLY A 166 3.60 19.08 -0.10
C GLY A 166 2.30 19.54 0.56
N SER A 167 2.42 20.26 1.68
CA SER A 167 1.28 20.69 2.51
C SER A 167 0.22 21.50 1.77
N ASP A 168 0.65 22.38 0.84
CA ASP A 168 -0.23 23.25 0.08
C ASP A 168 -1.17 22.49 -0.89
N ASN A 169 -0.84 21.24 -1.20
CA ASN A 169 -1.55 20.40 -2.16
C ASN A 169 -2.42 19.32 -1.48
N VAL A 170 -2.59 19.36 -0.15
CA VAL A 170 -3.36 18.35 0.58
C VAL A 170 -4.44 19.00 1.42
N HIS A 171 -5.69 18.65 1.14
CA HIS A 171 -6.88 19.18 1.79
C HIS A 171 -7.54 18.13 2.67
N CYS A 172 -7.67 18.40 3.96
CA CYS A 172 -8.26 17.50 4.93
C CYS A 172 -9.64 17.95 5.34
N VAL A 173 -10.60 17.03 5.37
CA VAL A 173 -11.97 17.31 5.74
C VAL A 173 -12.45 16.38 6.85
N SER A 174 -12.74 16.91 8.03
CA SER A 174 -13.50 16.17 9.04
C SER A 174 -14.99 16.25 8.77
N LEU A 175 -15.64 15.10 8.84
CA LEU A 175 -17.05 14.91 8.46
C LEU A 175 -17.84 14.32 9.64
N PRO A 176 -17.99 15.09 10.77
CA PRO A 176 -18.58 14.57 11.98
C PRO A 176 -20.09 14.34 11.87
N SER A 177 -20.56 13.29 12.54
CA SER A 177 -21.94 13.02 12.90
C SER A 177 -22.12 13.14 14.42
N LYS A 178 -23.33 12.90 14.91
CA LYS A 178 -23.63 12.84 16.37
C LYS A 178 -22.88 11.72 17.12
N TYR A 179 -22.28 10.76 16.40
CA TYR A 179 -21.49 9.66 16.97
C TYR A 179 -20.00 9.93 16.98
N SER A 180 -19.56 10.99 16.30
CA SER A 180 -18.13 11.35 16.26
C SER A 180 -17.72 11.93 17.61
N SER A 181 -16.64 11.39 18.19
CA SER A 181 -16.13 11.84 19.47
C SER A 181 -15.37 13.16 19.37
N ASP A 182 -15.41 13.97 20.42
CA ASP A 182 -14.62 15.22 20.50
C ASP A 182 -13.12 14.94 20.39
N HIS A 183 -12.65 13.80 20.91
CA HIS A 183 -11.26 13.37 20.78
C HIS A 183 -10.87 13.14 19.31
N SER A 184 -11.73 12.54 18.49
CA SER A 184 -11.46 12.34 17.07
C SER A 184 -11.32 13.67 16.32
N LEU A 185 -12.14 14.66 16.65
CA LEU A 185 -12.06 15.99 16.04
C LEU A 185 -10.80 16.74 16.50
N SER A 186 -10.44 16.63 17.78
CA SER A 186 -9.20 17.25 18.30
C SER A 186 -7.96 16.63 17.69
N ASP A 187 -7.88 15.29 17.59
CA ASP A 187 -6.76 14.57 16.99
C ASP A 187 -6.61 14.90 15.50
N ALA A 188 -7.73 14.96 14.75
CA ALA A 188 -7.72 15.35 13.35
C ALA A 188 -7.21 16.78 13.15
N LYS A 189 -7.65 17.72 13.99
CA LYS A 189 -7.21 19.12 13.96
C LYS A 189 -5.73 19.23 14.31
N GLU A 190 -5.29 18.56 15.35
CA GLU A 190 -3.89 18.54 15.80
C GLU A 190 -2.97 18.02 14.68
N LEU A 191 -3.33 16.88 14.06
CA LEU A 191 -2.58 16.34 12.93
C LEU A 191 -2.48 17.35 11.76
N ALA A 192 -3.60 17.96 11.38
CA ALA A 192 -3.61 18.94 10.30
C ALA A 192 -2.71 20.15 10.63
N MET A 193 -2.69 20.61 11.89
CA MET A 193 -1.79 21.67 12.34
C MET A 193 -0.32 21.23 12.32
N ASN A 194 -0.01 20.02 12.77
CA ASN A 194 1.36 19.48 12.78
C ASN A 194 1.94 19.34 11.38
N LEU A 195 1.10 19.07 10.38
CA LEU A 195 1.48 18.93 8.98
C LEU A 195 1.31 20.23 8.15
N GLY A 196 0.70 21.28 8.72
CA GLY A 196 0.43 22.54 8.02
C GLY A 196 -0.60 22.43 6.89
N LEU A 197 -1.59 21.51 7.02
CA LEU A 197 -2.58 21.21 5.99
C LEU A 197 -3.81 22.15 6.04
N ASP A 198 -4.45 22.38 4.87
CA ASP A 198 -5.81 22.93 4.82
C ASP A 198 -6.77 21.96 5.51
N TYR A 199 -7.45 22.46 6.56
CA TYR A 199 -8.36 21.66 7.37
C TYR A 199 -9.75 22.27 7.45
N ARG A 200 -10.75 21.48 7.08
CA ARG A 200 -12.16 21.89 7.06
C ARG A 200 -13.00 20.93 7.90
N ILE A 201 -14.10 21.47 8.47
CA ILE A 201 -15.10 20.67 9.18
C ILE A 201 -16.44 20.86 8.49
N ILE A 202 -17.01 19.75 8.01
CA ILE A 202 -18.34 19.74 7.38
C ILE A 202 -19.19 18.69 8.08
N SER A 203 -20.10 19.11 8.97
CA SER A 203 -21.01 18.18 9.66
C SER A 203 -21.95 17.51 8.66
N ILE A 204 -22.04 16.18 8.75
CA ILE A 204 -22.96 15.39 7.93
C ILE A 204 -24.35 15.23 8.54
N GLN A 205 -24.55 15.69 9.80
CA GLN A 205 -25.74 15.34 10.58
C GLN A 205 -27.04 15.70 9.88
N LYS A 206 -27.16 16.91 9.31
CA LYS A 206 -28.39 17.33 8.61
C LYS A 206 -28.72 16.44 7.42
N ALA A 207 -27.69 16.04 6.64
CA ALA A 207 -27.91 15.17 5.48
C ALA A 207 -28.30 13.75 5.91
N VAL A 208 -27.74 13.27 7.02
CA VAL A 208 -28.11 11.97 7.62
C VAL A 208 -29.55 12.01 8.09
N ASP A 209 -29.92 13.02 8.87
CA ASP A 209 -31.28 13.14 9.42
C ASP A 209 -32.36 13.23 8.30
N GLU A 210 -32.08 13.98 7.25
CA GLU A 210 -33.00 14.11 6.11
C GLU A 210 -33.14 12.77 5.36
N LEU A 211 -32.02 12.08 5.07
CA LEU A 211 -32.08 10.81 4.36
C LEU A 211 -32.73 9.71 5.22
N GLU A 212 -32.45 9.67 6.53
CA GLU A 212 -33.16 8.76 7.46
C GLU A 212 -34.65 9.05 7.49
N SER A 213 -35.07 10.34 7.48
CA SER A 213 -36.47 10.76 7.43
C SER A 213 -37.17 10.28 6.16
N LEU A 214 -36.52 10.43 5.01
CA LEU A 214 -37.07 9.96 3.71
C LEU A 214 -37.27 8.44 3.70
N LEU A 215 -36.35 7.68 4.34
CA LEU A 215 -36.39 6.22 4.36
C LEU A 215 -37.28 5.65 5.47
N HIS A 216 -37.57 6.43 6.51
CA HIS A 216 -38.34 5.99 7.67
C HIS A 216 -39.66 5.26 7.33
N PRO A 217 -40.53 5.74 6.39
CA PRO A 217 -41.76 5.03 6.04
C PRO A 217 -41.51 3.63 5.47
N HIS A 218 -40.34 3.41 4.85
CA HIS A 218 -39.96 2.13 4.23
C HIS A 218 -39.30 1.17 5.21
N PHE A 219 -38.81 1.66 6.35
CA PHE A 219 -38.16 0.89 7.41
C PHE A 219 -39.02 0.67 8.65
N LEU A 220 -40.31 0.99 8.57
CA LEU A 220 -41.26 0.82 9.67
C LEU A 220 -41.23 -0.62 10.23
N GLY A 221 -41.08 -0.73 11.56
CA GLY A 221 -41.01 -2.01 12.26
C GLY A 221 -39.65 -2.74 12.17
N MET A 222 -38.69 -2.21 11.43
CA MET A 222 -37.34 -2.78 11.37
C MET A 222 -36.42 -2.12 12.42
N LYS A 223 -35.53 -2.93 13.00
CA LYS A 223 -34.48 -2.41 13.90
C LYS A 223 -33.36 -1.78 13.08
N ARG A 224 -32.74 -0.72 13.64
CA ARG A 224 -31.50 -0.16 13.08
C ARG A 224 -30.44 -1.24 12.90
N ASN A 225 -29.68 -1.12 11.80
CA ASN A 225 -28.60 -2.05 11.48
C ASN A 225 -27.52 -1.35 10.63
N VAL A 226 -26.73 -2.12 9.91
CA VAL A 226 -25.67 -1.62 9.02
C VAL A 226 -26.17 -0.68 7.91
N ALA A 227 -27.49 -0.61 7.63
CA ALA A 227 -28.03 0.29 6.61
C ALA A 227 -27.85 1.76 7.03
N GLU A 228 -28.20 2.10 8.26
CA GLU A 228 -28.07 3.45 8.79
C GLU A 228 -26.62 3.86 9.03
N GLU A 229 -25.75 2.91 9.39
CA GLU A 229 -24.31 3.14 9.46
C GLU A 229 -23.74 3.47 8.09
N ASN A 230 -24.10 2.69 7.06
CA ASN A 230 -23.64 2.90 5.69
C ASN A 230 -24.17 4.18 5.05
N ILE A 231 -25.32 4.71 5.47
CA ILE A 231 -25.82 6.03 5.06
C ILE A 231 -24.77 7.09 5.40
N GLN A 232 -24.26 7.11 6.63
CA GLN A 232 -23.27 8.09 7.06
C GLN A 232 -21.98 7.99 6.23
N SER A 233 -21.47 6.79 6.00
CA SER A 233 -20.27 6.56 5.20
C SER A 233 -20.47 7.06 3.75
N ARG A 234 -21.63 6.78 3.14
CA ARG A 234 -21.95 7.24 1.77
C ARG A 234 -22.10 8.74 1.66
N ILE A 235 -22.71 9.40 2.64
CA ILE A 235 -22.80 10.86 2.69
C ILE A 235 -21.40 11.48 2.76
N ARG A 236 -20.49 10.93 3.57
CA ARG A 236 -19.09 11.35 3.61
C ARG A 236 -18.41 11.20 2.25
N GLY A 237 -18.55 10.04 1.61
CA GLY A 237 -18.02 9.80 0.28
C GLY A 237 -18.59 10.79 -0.76
N ASN A 238 -19.89 11.06 -0.72
CA ASN A 238 -20.53 12.00 -1.64
C ASN A 238 -20.03 13.44 -1.46
N ILE A 239 -19.81 13.89 -0.22
CA ILE A 239 -19.26 15.22 0.06
C ILE A 239 -17.81 15.32 -0.46
N LEU A 240 -16.97 14.33 -0.20
CA LEU A 240 -15.60 14.32 -0.71
C LEU A 240 -15.57 14.34 -2.24
N MET A 241 -16.41 13.55 -2.90
CA MET A 241 -16.52 13.55 -4.36
C MET A 241 -17.07 14.87 -4.92
N ALA A 242 -17.98 15.55 -4.21
CA ALA A 242 -18.45 16.87 -4.61
C ALA A 242 -17.33 17.93 -4.53
N LEU A 243 -16.49 17.89 -3.48
CA LEU A 243 -15.32 18.74 -3.36
C LEU A 243 -14.30 18.42 -4.48
N SER A 244 -14.04 17.14 -4.72
CA SER A 244 -13.20 16.66 -5.82
C SER A 244 -13.62 17.26 -7.17
N ASN A 245 -14.89 17.16 -7.53
CA ASN A 245 -15.40 17.69 -8.79
C ASN A 245 -15.34 19.22 -8.85
N LYS A 246 -15.57 19.90 -7.71
CA LYS A 246 -15.60 21.36 -7.67
C LYS A 246 -14.21 21.99 -7.81
N PHE A 247 -13.21 21.36 -7.20
CA PHE A 247 -11.85 21.91 -7.11
C PHE A 247 -10.83 21.16 -7.94
N ALA A 248 -11.24 20.12 -8.65
CA ALA A 248 -10.36 19.19 -9.40
C ALA A 248 -9.34 18.47 -8.48
N TRP A 249 -9.69 18.22 -7.22
CA TRP A 249 -8.89 17.47 -6.27
C TRP A 249 -9.12 15.97 -6.41
N MET A 250 -8.06 15.17 -6.29
CA MET A 250 -8.22 13.72 -6.22
C MET A 250 -8.57 13.27 -4.81
N VAL A 251 -9.63 12.49 -4.65
CA VAL A 251 -9.97 11.88 -3.35
C VAL A 251 -9.03 10.72 -3.07
N LEU A 252 -8.35 10.74 -1.92
CA LEU A 252 -7.58 9.62 -1.39
C LEU A 252 -8.42 8.82 -0.42
N SER A 253 -8.59 7.51 -0.70
CA SER A 253 -9.22 6.56 0.22
C SER A 253 -8.22 6.11 1.28
N THR A 254 -8.72 5.91 2.51
CA THR A 254 -7.91 5.60 3.70
C THR A 254 -8.07 4.17 4.19
N GLY A 255 -8.77 3.31 3.45
CA GLY A 255 -8.95 1.90 3.81
C GLY A 255 -7.66 1.10 3.71
N ASN A 256 -7.37 0.26 4.70
CA ASN A 256 -6.22 -0.62 4.73
C ASN A 256 -6.54 -2.03 4.22
N LYS A 257 -5.50 -2.86 3.99
CA LYS A 257 -5.61 -4.24 3.48
C LYS A 257 -6.50 -5.13 4.34
N THR A 258 -6.39 -5.03 5.67
CA THR A 258 -7.17 -5.89 6.57
C THR A 258 -8.66 -5.57 6.49
N GLU A 259 -9.04 -4.31 6.47
CA GLU A 259 -10.43 -3.87 6.28
C GLU A 259 -10.97 -4.30 4.92
N MET A 260 -10.20 -4.10 3.84
CA MET A 260 -10.54 -4.52 2.48
C MET A 260 -10.69 -6.04 2.38
N ALA A 261 -9.84 -6.81 3.07
CA ALA A 261 -9.93 -8.26 3.12
C ALA A 261 -11.24 -8.74 3.76
N LEU A 262 -11.54 -8.19 4.93
CA LEU A 262 -12.71 -8.58 5.72
C LEU A 262 -14.03 -8.01 5.18
N GLY A 263 -13.95 -7.05 4.23
CA GLY A 263 -15.09 -6.30 3.74
C GLY A 263 -15.68 -5.34 4.78
N TYR A 264 -14.88 -4.95 5.76
CA TYR A 264 -15.22 -3.93 6.75
C TYR A 264 -15.01 -2.54 6.16
N CYS A 265 -15.76 -2.28 5.13
CA CYS A 265 -15.76 -1.06 4.31
C CYS A 265 -17.11 -0.92 3.60
N THR A 266 -17.48 0.29 3.25
CA THR A 266 -18.77 0.63 2.64
C THR A 266 -18.59 0.98 1.17
N LEU A 267 -19.24 0.21 0.27
CA LEU A 267 -19.33 0.56 -1.14
C LEU A 267 -19.93 1.96 -1.32
N TYR A 268 -19.24 2.77 -2.13
CA TYR A 268 -19.63 4.17 -2.42
C TYR A 268 -19.62 5.07 -1.18
N GLY A 269 -18.95 4.64 -0.10
CA GLY A 269 -18.72 5.39 1.12
C GLY A 269 -17.23 5.66 1.31
N ASP A 270 -16.64 5.05 2.34
CA ASP A 270 -15.21 5.12 2.65
C ASP A 270 -14.30 4.50 1.59
N MET A 271 -14.86 3.67 0.70
CA MET A 271 -14.17 3.13 -0.47
C MET A 271 -14.13 4.12 -1.65
N SER A 272 -14.79 5.27 -1.56
CA SER A 272 -14.77 6.28 -2.63
C SER A 272 -13.41 6.94 -2.73
N GLY A 273 -12.90 7.09 -3.94
CA GLY A 273 -11.63 7.75 -4.18
C GLY A 273 -11.05 7.48 -5.57
N GLY A 274 -10.02 8.22 -5.93
CA GLY A 274 -9.22 8.01 -7.14
C GLY A 274 -8.01 7.12 -6.89
N LEU A 275 -7.52 7.08 -5.63
CA LEU A 275 -6.40 6.23 -5.22
C LEU A 275 -6.57 5.79 -3.76
N SER A 276 -6.30 4.51 -3.49
CA SER A 276 -6.27 3.89 -2.15
C SER A 276 -4.82 3.72 -1.70
N VAL A 277 -4.29 4.72 -0.99
CA VAL A 277 -2.85 4.83 -0.70
C VAL A 277 -2.32 3.66 0.13
N ILE A 278 -3.08 3.20 1.13
CA ILE A 278 -2.65 2.18 2.10
C ILE A 278 -3.42 0.86 1.98
N SER A 279 -4.12 0.62 0.87
CA SER A 279 -4.94 -0.58 0.70
C SER A 279 -4.15 -1.90 0.62
N ASP A 280 -2.83 -1.83 0.50
CA ASP A 280 -1.93 -3.00 0.59
C ASP A 280 -1.15 -3.08 1.91
N LEU A 281 -1.41 -2.17 2.86
CA LEU A 281 -0.89 -2.25 4.22
C LEU A 281 -1.84 -3.02 5.12
N SER A 282 -1.33 -4.00 5.86
CA SER A 282 -2.08 -4.60 6.96
C SER A 282 -2.30 -3.58 8.10
N LYS A 283 -3.29 -3.80 8.95
CA LYS A 283 -3.50 -2.91 10.11
C LYS A 283 -2.26 -2.86 11.02
N SER A 284 -1.51 -3.95 11.11
CA SER A 284 -0.24 -3.99 11.84
C SER A 284 0.81 -3.08 11.20
N ASP A 285 0.89 -3.04 9.87
CA ASP A 285 1.80 -2.15 9.15
C ASP A 285 1.41 -0.68 9.31
N VAL A 286 0.12 -0.38 9.32
CA VAL A 286 -0.38 0.98 9.60
C VAL A 286 0.13 1.47 10.95
N TYR A 287 0.05 0.64 12.00
CA TYR A 287 0.61 0.97 13.32
C TYR A 287 2.13 1.09 13.30
N ALA A 288 2.82 0.16 12.65
CA ALA A 288 4.28 0.17 12.55
C ALA A 288 4.79 1.45 11.88
N LEU A 289 4.22 1.81 10.72
CA LEU A 289 4.58 3.04 9.99
C LEU A 289 4.25 4.30 10.77
N SER A 290 3.09 4.37 11.42
CA SER A 290 2.70 5.54 12.21
C SER A 290 3.63 5.76 13.40
N ASN A 291 4.03 4.69 14.08
CA ASN A 291 5.02 4.77 15.14
C ASN A 291 6.41 5.15 14.60
N TRP A 292 6.84 4.56 13.49
CA TRP A 292 8.12 4.89 12.86
C TRP A 292 8.17 6.37 12.44
N ILE A 293 7.12 6.93 11.85
CA ILE A 293 7.01 8.37 11.55
C ILE A 293 7.27 9.19 12.80
N ASN A 294 6.70 8.83 13.93
CA ASN A 294 6.89 9.56 15.18
C ASN A 294 8.29 9.36 15.79
N THR A 295 9.08 8.37 15.36
CA THR A 295 10.50 8.29 15.75
C THR A 295 11.37 9.30 15.02
N ILE A 296 11.06 9.58 13.74
CA ILE A 296 11.81 10.53 12.91
C ILE A 296 11.25 11.96 12.97
N HIS A 297 9.97 12.09 13.25
CA HIS A 297 9.23 13.36 13.41
C HIS A 297 8.38 13.28 14.69
N PRO A 298 8.97 13.54 15.87
CA PRO A 298 8.27 13.37 17.15
C PRO A 298 6.98 14.17 17.23
N GLY A 299 5.86 13.50 17.53
CA GLY A 299 4.55 14.11 17.67
C GLY A 299 3.85 14.48 16.37
N ARG A 300 4.35 14.10 15.20
CA ARG A 300 3.69 14.36 13.91
C ARG A 300 2.28 13.78 13.88
N ILE A 301 2.13 12.50 14.22
CA ILE A 301 0.84 11.84 14.39
C ILE A 301 0.45 11.92 15.87
N PRO A 302 -0.71 12.50 16.23
CA PRO A 302 -1.15 12.61 17.60
C PRO A 302 -1.21 11.25 18.31
N ALA A 303 -0.83 11.24 19.58
CA ALA A 303 -0.86 10.02 20.39
C ALA A 303 -2.28 9.45 20.52
N GLY A 304 -3.31 10.30 20.50
CA GLY A 304 -4.72 9.89 20.50
C GLY A 304 -5.04 9.04 19.29
N SER A 305 -4.61 9.44 18.07
CA SER A 305 -4.82 8.66 16.85
C SER A 305 -4.17 7.27 16.88
N ILE A 306 -3.01 7.13 17.53
CA ILE A 306 -2.28 5.84 17.63
C ILE A 306 -2.86 4.94 18.71
N ASN A 307 -3.19 5.50 19.89
CA ASN A 307 -3.56 4.72 21.08
C ASN A 307 -5.06 4.40 21.17
N LYS A 308 -5.89 5.09 20.38
CA LYS A 308 -7.34 4.88 20.35
C LYS A 308 -7.66 3.50 19.81
N ALA A 309 -8.64 2.84 20.42
CA ALA A 309 -9.19 1.61 19.88
C ALA A 309 -9.79 1.85 18.49
N PRO A 310 -9.50 0.99 17.49
CA PRO A 310 -10.06 1.14 16.15
C PRO A 310 -11.59 1.15 16.18
N SER A 311 -12.18 2.14 15.51
CA SER A 311 -13.63 2.32 15.42
C SER A 311 -14.01 3.15 14.20
N ALA A 312 -15.10 2.77 13.54
CA ALA A 312 -15.71 3.56 12.46
C ALA A 312 -16.57 4.73 12.98
N GLU A 313 -16.90 4.79 14.27
CA GLU A 313 -17.75 5.83 14.90
C GLU A 313 -19.09 6.08 14.17
N LEU A 314 -19.74 5.01 13.73
CA LEU A 314 -21.03 5.05 13.01
C LEU A 314 -22.24 4.74 13.93
N ALA A 315 -21.98 4.22 15.13
CA ALA A 315 -22.95 3.88 16.15
C ALA A 315 -22.41 4.23 17.55
N PRO A 316 -23.29 4.30 18.59
CA PRO A 316 -22.83 4.52 19.98
C PRO A 316 -21.86 3.45 20.43
N ASP A 317 -20.78 3.86 21.09
CA ASP A 317 -19.76 2.97 21.71
C ASP A 317 -19.21 1.89 20.76
N GLN A 318 -19.21 2.16 19.46
CA GLN A 318 -18.73 1.22 18.46
C GLN A 318 -17.21 1.03 18.56
N VAL A 319 -16.80 -0.25 18.55
CA VAL A 319 -15.41 -0.69 18.40
C VAL A 319 -15.37 -1.73 17.30
N ASP A 320 -14.30 -1.78 16.54
CA ASP A 320 -14.14 -2.77 15.48
C ASP A 320 -14.20 -4.19 16.04
N PRO A 321 -14.95 -5.12 15.42
CA PRO A 321 -15.21 -6.44 15.98
C PRO A 321 -14.06 -7.44 15.76
N PHE A 322 -12.82 -6.95 15.58
CA PHE A 322 -11.68 -7.77 15.21
C PHE A 322 -10.49 -7.56 16.16
N ASP A 323 -9.83 -8.64 16.54
CA ASP A 323 -8.47 -8.55 17.08
C ASP A 323 -7.47 -8.45 15.92
N TYR A 324 -7.08 -7.25 15.61
CA TYR A 324 -6.15 -6.98 14.50
C TYR A 324 -4.76 -7.61 14.68
N LYS A 325 -4.34 -7.91 15.91
CA LYS A 325 -3.08 -8.61 16.18
C LYS A 325 -3.10 -10.06 15.66
N VAL A 326 -4.28 -10.67 15.66
CA VAL A 326 -4.50 -12.03 15.13
C VAL A 326 -4.89 -11.99 13.66
N ILE A 327 -5.79 -11.09 13.28
CA ILE A 327 -6.40 -11.08 11.95
C ILE A 327 -5.45 -10.54 10.88
N SER A 328 -4.63 -9.51 11.17
CA SER A 328 -3.73 -8.94 10.16
C SER A 328 -2.71 -9.96 9.64
N PRO A 329 -1.95 -10.67 10.50
CA PRO A 329 -1.04 -11.72 10.03
C PRO A 329 -1.76 -12.88 9.31
N LEU A 330 -2.99 -13.19 9.73
CA LEU A 330 -3.79 -14.22 9.08
C LEU A 330 -4.20 -13.82 7.65
N VAL A 331 -4.59 -12.56 7.45
CA VAL A 331 -4.88 -12.01 6.12
C VAL A 331 -3.64 -12.08 5.23
N ASP A 332 -2.47 -11.68 5.73
CA ASP A 332 -1.22 -11.73 4.97
C ASP A 332 -0.83 -13.18 4.62
N ALA A 333 -0.98 -14.14 5.54
CA ALA A 333 -0.73 -15.54 5.28
C ALA A 333 -1.64 -16.11 4.16
N ILE A 334 -2.92 -15.72 4.13
CA ILE A 334 -3.87 -16.16 3.09
C ILE A 334 -3.61 -15.47 1.75
N VAL A 335 -3.37 -14.17 1.76
CA VAL A 335 -3.32 -13.34 0.54
C VAL A 335 -1.94 -13.42 -0.12
N GLU A 336 -0.88 -13.19 0.64
CA GLU A 336 0.48 -13.12 0.13
C GLU A 336 1.14 -14.50 0.01
N GLN A 337 1.07 -15.30 1.08
CA GLN A 337 1.72 -16.59 1.15
C GLN A 337 0.88 -17.71 0.52
N GLY A 338 -0.42 -17.47 0.29
CA GLY A 338 -1.33 -18.44 -0.31
C GLY A 338 -1.63 -19.66 0.57
N LYS A 339 -1.44 -19.52 1.89
CA LYS A 339 -1.68 -20.62 2.83
C LYS A 339 -3.14 -21.06 2.82
N THR A 340 -3.33 -22.35 2.83
CA THR A 340 -4.64 -22.99 2.92
C THR A 340 -5.18 -22.96 4.33
N VAL A 341 -6.51 -23.13 4.48
CA VAL A 341 -7.17 -23.26 5.79
C VAL A 341 -6.52 -24.37 6.63
N ARG A 342 -6.18 -25.50 5.98
CA ARG A 342 -5.55 -26.65 6.66
C ARG A 342 -4.18 -26.26 7.26
N GLU A 343 -3.29 -25.68 6.46
CA GLU A 343 -1.96 -25.27 6.91
C GLU A 343 -2.02 -24.25 8.05
N LEU A 344 -2.99 -23.32 8.01
CA LEU A 344 -3.17 -22.31 9.06
C LEU A 344 -3.66 -22.93 10.38
N VAL A 345 -4.58 -23.90 10.31
CA VAL A 345 -5.04 -24.63 11.49
C VAL A 345 -3.93 -25.53 12.06
N GLU A 346 -3.15 -26.21 11.21
CA GLU A 346 -1.98 -26.99 11.61
C GLU A 346 -0.88 -26.14 12.25
N SER A 347 -0.80 -24.83 11.90
CA SER A 347 0.11 -23.89 12.56
C SER A 347 -0.37 -23.40 13.93
N GLY A 348 -1.53 -23.88 14.42
CA GLY A 348 -2.04 -23.58 15.76
C GLY A 348 -3.07 -22.45 15.84
N ILE A 349 -3.51 -21.89 14.69
CA ILE A 349 -4.57 -20.87 14.69
C ILE A 349 -5.93 -21.55 14.81
N GLU A 350 -6.82 -21.00 15.63
CA GLU A 350 -8.16 -21.55 15.86
C GLU A 350 -8.95 -21.66 14.57
N LYS A 351 -9.51 -22.84 14.30
CA LYS A 351 -10.23 -23.18 13.07
C LYS A 351 -11.40 -22.24 12.77
N THR A 352 -12.11 -21.80 13.81
CA THR A 352 -13.25 -20.87 13.65
C THR A 352 -12.80 -19.50 13.14
N ILE A 353 -11.67 -18.99 13.63
CA ILE A 353 -11.07 -17.72 13.21
C ILE A 353 -10.58 -17.84 11.76
N VAL A 354 -9.85 -18.92 11.44
CA VAL A 354 -9.34 -19.15 10.08
C VAL A 354 -10.50 -19.23 9.07
N ASN A 355 -11.52 -20.05 9.35
CA ASN A 355 -12.67 -20.19 8.46
C ASN A 355 -13.46 -18.89 8.30
N SER A 356 -13.70 -18.17 9.39
CA SER A 356 -14.40 -16.88 9.34
C SER A 356 -13.65 -15.87 8.48
N THR A 357 -12.35 -15.74 8.69
CA THR A 357 -11.49 -14.81 7.93
C THR A 357 -11.44 -15.20 6.45
N TYR A 358 -11.20 -16.47 6.14
CA TYR A 358 -11.16 -16.95 4.75
C TYR A 358 -12.49 -16.70 4.03
N ASN A 359 -13.63 -17.01 4.69
CA ASN A 359 -14.94 -16.77 4.11
C ASN A 359 -15.21 -15.27 3.89
N ARG A 360 -14.82 -14.41 4.84
CA ARG A 360 -14.94 -12.94 4.66
C ARG A 360 -14.12 -12.47 3.48
N ILE A 361 -12.87 -12.90 3.34
CA ILE A 361 -12.02 -12.56 2.20
C ILE A 361 -12.70 -12.95 0.88
N ARG A 362 -13.20 -14.19 0.80
CA ARG A 362 -13.85 -14.71 -0.41
C ARG A 362 -15.14 -13.97 -0.75
N LEU A 363 -16.02 -13.77 0.23
CA LEU A 363 -17.34 -13.17 0.01
C LEU A 363 -17.29 -11.68 -0.29
N ASN A 364 -16.22 -10.98 0.08
CA ASN A 364 -16.09 -9.54 -0.13
C ASN A 364 -15.28 -9.15 -1.38
N GLU A 365 -14.95 -10.10 -2.24
CA GLU A 365 -14.27 -9.80 -3.50
C GLU A 365 -15.07 -8.81 -4.36
N TYR A 366 -16.40 -8.86 -4.35
CA TYR A 366 -17.23 -7.94 -5.11
C TYR A 366 -17.04 -6.46 -4.70
N LYS A 367 -16.73 -6.20 -3.41
CA LYS A 367 -16.38 -4.87 -2.93
C LYS A 367 -15.02 -4.45 -3.47
N ARG A 368 -14.00 -5.31 -3.34
CA ARG A 368 -12.64 -5.02 -3.81
C ARG A 368 -12.57 -4.75 -5.31
N ARG A 369 -13.46 -5.38 -6.11
CA ARG A 369 -13.57 -5.11 -7.56
C ARG A 369 -14.04 -3.69 -7.90
N GLN A 370 -14.58 -2.97 -6.94
CA GLN A 370 -15.10 -1.61 -7.09
C GLN A 370 -14.32 -0.59 -6.24
N ALA A 371 -13.22 -1.01 -5.65
CA ALA A 371 -12.31 -0.12 -4.93
C ALA A 371 -11.45 0.69 -5.90
N ALA A 372 -10.99 1.85 -5.45
CA ALA A 372 -9.96 2.61 -6.15
C ALA A 372 -8.66 1.78 -6.29
N PRO A 373 -7.84 2.03 -7.33
CA PRO A 373 -6.51 1.46 -7.44
C PRO A 373 -5.70 1.70 -6.16
N GLY A 374 -4.87 0.74 -5.77
CA GLY A 374 -4.07 0.83 -4.56
C GLY A 374 -2.59 0.66 -4.84
N LEU A 375 -1.73 1.35 -4.09
CA LEU A 375 -0.28 1.21 -4.21
C LEU A 375 0.18 -0.13 -3.61
N ARG A 376 0.92 -0.89 -4.38
CA ARG A 376 1.41 -2.21 -3.98
C ARG A 376 2.80 -2.12 -3.36
N VAL A 377 2.92 -2.58 -2.11
CA VAL A 377 4.18 -2.66 -1.37
C VAL A 377 4.49 -4.07 -0.86
N SER A 378 3.51 -4.96 -0.87
CA SER A 378 3.67 -6.37 -0.51
C SER A 378 4.01 -7.24 -1.72
N ALA A 379 4.40 -8.48 -1.46
CA ALA A 379 4.71 -9.45 -2.52
C ALA A 379 3.48 -9.75 -3.40
N LYS A 380 2.29 -9.71 -2.81
CA LYS A 380 1.02 -9.99 -3.51
C LYS A 380 -0.14 -9.20 -2.91
N ALA A 381 -0.56 -8.13 -3.58
CA ALA A 381 -1.71 -7.30 -3.22
C ALA A 381 -3.03 -7.86 -3.78
N PHE A 382 -4.15 -7.38 -3.25
CA PHE A 382 -5.46 -7.53 -3.91
C PHE A 382 -5.48 -6.79 -5.27
N GLY A 383 -6.37 -7.19 -6.17
CA GLY A 383 -6.45 -6.61 -7.51
C GLY A 383 -5.70 -7.45 -8.54
N MET A 384 -4.62 -6.93 -9.13
CA MET A 384 -3.85 -7.66 -10.14
C MET A 384 -3.11 -8.88 -9.54
N GLY A 385 -2.64 -8.78 -8.29
CA GLY A 385 -1.87 -9.83 -7.63
C GLY A 385 -2.72 -10.99 -7.11
N ARG A 386 -3.87 -10.71 -6.51
CA ARG A 386 -4.76 -11.71 -5.89
C ARG A 386 -6.22 -11.37 -6.11
N ARG A 387 -6.93 -12.28 -6.77
CA ARG A 387 -8.38 -12.21 -6.99
C ARG A 387 -9.06 -13.50 -6.54
N PHE A 388 -10.23 -13.35 -5.95
CA PHE A 388 -11.07 -14.50 -5.60
C PHE A 388 -12.27 -14.57 -6.55
N PRO A 389 -12.74 -15.79 -6.94
CA PRO A 389 -13.95 -15.92 -7.72
C PRO A 389 -15.16 -15.38 -6.96
N ILE A 390 -15.97 -14.51 -7.58
CA ILE A 390 -17.21 -13.98 -6.99
C ILE A 390 -18.33 -15.02 -7.09
N VAL A 391 -18.53 -15.56 -8.30
CA VAL A 391 -19.63 -16.48 -8.60
C VAL A 391 -19.15 -17.91 -8.44
N ASN A 392 -19.18 -18.41 -7.21
CA ASN A 392 -18.88 -19.82 -6.92
C ASN A 392 -19.45 -20.23 -5.57
N HIS A 393 -19.69 -21.54 -5.39
CA HIS A 393 -20.14 -22.15 -4.14
C HIS A 393 -19.04 -22.97 -3.44
N PHE A 394 -17.78 -22.77 -3.81
CA PHE A 394 -16.67 -23.48 -3.17
C PHE A 394 -16.66 -23.18 -1.67
N LYS A 395 -16.61 -24.23 -0.86
CA LYS A 395 -16.41 -24.17 0.60
C LYS A 395 -15.05 -24.80 0.88
N SER A 396 -14.18 -24.06 1.56
CA SER A 396 -12.86 -24.55 2.00
C SER A 396 -12.98 -25.61 3.09
#